data_92534ee06bfc6c5646280d46aadc518e
#
_entry.id   92534ee06bfc6c5646280d46aadc518e
#
_cell.length_a   1.000
_cell.length_b   1.000
_cell.length_c   1.000
_cell.angle_alpha   90.00
_cell.angle_beta   90.00
_cell.angle_gamma   90.00
#
_symmetry.space_group_name_H-M   'P 1'
#
loop_
_entity.id
_entity.type
_entity.pdbx_description
1 polymer ?
#
loop_
_entity_poly.entity_id
_entity_poly.type
_entity_poly.pdbx_seq_one_letter_code
_entity_poly.pdbx_strand_id
1 'polypeptide(L)'
;KSLYNNYYKKEFNFMLSITDSIIIHNDKMKAFFIKKGIPENKLVSLKIFDYLMDKEATSKNVTFEWAISIAGNLDVNKSAYIAQLGKLGITIHLYGPNFSHSLEQYKDIQYHGSFPASDIPNQLNSGFGLVWDGNSIDTCSGDFGEYLQYNNPHKLSLYLASGIPVVIWDKAAEADFVRKHNLGICVSSLSELKGKLEQISEKNYQEMIKNVANISTLLRHGEHTKNSIRISESLI
;
A
#
# COMPACT_ATOMS: atom_id res chain seq x y z
N LYS A 1 9.14 -20.39 -20.96
CA LYS A 1 9.46 -19.42 -19.86
C LYS A 1 10.93 -18.94 -19.86
N SER A 2 11.94 -19.80 -20.15
CA SER A 2 13.37 -19.43 -20.04
C SER A 2 13.86 -18.45 -21.14
N LEU A 3 13.42 -18.59 -22.38
CA LEU A 3 13.82 -17.71 -23.50
C LEU A 3 13.24 -16.28 -23.33
N TYR A 4 12.00 -16.17 -22.90
CA TYR A 4 11.33 -14.90 -22.60
C TYR A 4 12.04 -14.15 -21.47
N ASN A 5 12.37 -14.83 -20.38
CA ASN A 5 13.10 -14.25 -19.25
C ASN A 5 14.53 -13.79 -19.65
N ASN A 6 15.20 -14.49 -20.56
CA ASN A 6 16.55 -14.11 -21.00
C ASN A 6 16.54 -12.89 -21.93
N TYR A 7 15.49 -12.73 -22.75
CA TYR A 7 15.32 -11.56 -23.61
C TYR A 7 15.11 -10.30 -22.76
N TYR A 8 14.12 -10.28 -21.88
CA TYR A 8 13.86 -9.14 -21.00
C TYR A 8 15.04 -8.81 -20.08
N LYS A 9 15.77 -9.81 -19.62
CA LYS A 9 16.96 -9.59 -18.79
C LYS A 9 18.06 -8.86 -19.58
N LYS A 10 18.24 -9.17 -20.86
CA LYS A 10 19.22 -8.47 -21.70
C LYS A 10 18.80 -7.02 -21.97
N GLU A 11 17.53 -6.79 -22.32
CA GLU A 11 16.99 -5.43 -22.51
C GLU A 11 17.11 -4.60 -21.23
N PHE A 12 16.71 -5.18 -20.10
CA PHE A 12 16.80 -4.52 -18.81
C PHE A 12 18.25 -4.15 -18.46
N ASN A 13 19.18 -5.07 -18.61
CA ASN A 13 20.61 -4.80 -18.38
C ASN A 13 21.16 -3.73 -19.33
N PHE A 14 20.75 -3.76 -20.59
CA PHE A 14 21.13 -2.72 -21.56
C PHE A 14 20.58 -1.36 -21.15
N MET A 15 19.31 -1.27 -20.80
CA MET A 15 18.69 -0.05 -20.30
C MET A 15 19.44 0.51 -19.07
N LEU A 16 19.76 -0.35 -18.10
CA LEU A 16 20.55 0.05 -16.91
C LEU A 16 21.95 0.58 -17.28
N SER A 17 22.56 0.07 -18.36
CA SER A 17 23.91 0.47 -18.76
C SER A 17 23.97 1.85 -19.42
N ILE A 18 22.89 2.26 -20.12
CA ILE A 18 22.84 3.53 -20.86
C ILE A 18 22.13 4.66 -20.10
N THR A 19 21.48 4.35 -18.96
CA THR A 19 20.74 5.32 -18.18
C THR A 19 21.67 6.03 -17.19
N ASP A 20 21.59 7.37 -17.13
CA ASP A 20 22.40 8.19 -16.22
C ASP A 20 21.85 8.14 -14.79
N SER A 21 20.54 8.15 -14.64
CA SER A 21 19.86 8.08 -13.35
C SER A 21 18.62 7.17 -13.43
N ILE A 22 18.27 6.50 -12.33
CA ILE A 22 17.17 5.56 -12.23
C ILE A 22 16.35 5.87 -10.98
N ILE A 23 15.10 6.26 -11.17
CA ILE A 23 14.15 6.40 -10.05
C ILE A 23 13.59 5.01 -9.72
N ILE A 24 13.78 4.58 -8.50
CA ILE A 24 13.33 3.30 -7.96
C ILE A 24 12.29 3.49 -6.87
N HIS A 25 11.54 2.46 -6.55
CA HIS A 25 10.39 2.56 -5.64
C HIS A 25 10.80 3.05 -4.24
N ASN A 26 11.75 2.35 -3.59
CA ASN A 26 12.06 2.57 -2.18
C ASN A 26 13.50 2.14 -1.85
N ASP A 27 13.90 2.32 -0.61
CA ASP A 27 15.27 2.03 -0.16
C ASP A 27 15.59 0.53 -0.15
N LYS A 28 14.61 -0.36 0.00
CA LYS A 28 14.83 -1.82 -0.12
C LYS A 28 15.11 -2.22 -1.56
N MET A 29 14.39 -1.64 -2.51
CA MET A 29 14.67 -1.82 -3.93
C MET A 29 16.04 -1.19 -4.28
N LYS A 30 16.42 -0.04 -3.70
CA LYS A 30 17.75 0.55 -3.84
C LYS A 30 18.85 -0.42 -3.43
N ALA A 31 18.75 -0.99 -2.24
CA ALA A 31 19.70 -1.98 -1.72
C ALA A 31 19.79 -3.23 -2.63
N PHE A 32 18.65 -3.67 -3.19
CA PHE A 32 18.64 -4.77 -4.15
C PHE A 32 19.44 -4.44 -5.42
N PHE A 33 19.26 -3.25 -6.01
CA PHE A 33 19.98 -2.85 -7.21
C PHE A 33 21.49 -2.64 -6.95
N ILE A 34 21.86 -2.07 -5.81
CA ILE A 34 23.27 -1.96 -5.39
C ILE A 34 23.91 -3.35 -5.32
N LYS A 35 23.22 -4.32 -4.70
CA LYS A 35 23.69 -5.73 -4.63
C LYS A 35 23.81 -6.38 -6.03
N LYS A 36 23.08 -5.88 -7.02
CA LYS A 36 23.20 -6.31 -8.43
C LYS A 36 24.31 -5.58 -9.20
N GLY A 37 25.08 -4.72 -8.56
CA GLY A 37 26.20 -4.01 -9.15
C GLY A 37 25.85 -2.67 -9.79
N ILE A 38 24.63 -2.15 -9.57
CA ILE A 38 24.28 -0.80 -10.05
C ILE A 38 24.88 0.23 -9.09
N PRO A 39 25.64 1.22 -9.59
CA PRO A 39 26.22 2.26 -8.76
C PRO A 39 25.17 3.04 -7.96
N GLU A 40 25.44 3.24 -6.68
CA GLU A 40 24.46 3.90 -5.78
C GLU A 40 24.12 5.33 -6.23
N ASN A 41 25.08 6.05 -6.78
CA ASN A 41 24.90 7.41 -7.27
C ASN A 41 23.98 7.53 -8.49
N LYS A 42 23.65 6.44 -9.16
CA LYS A 42 22.62 6.39 -10.21
C LYS A 42 21.19 6.15 -9.68
N LEU A 43 21.04 5.80 -8.40
CA LEU A 43 19.78 5.31 -7.83
C LEU A 43 19.09 6.37 -6.97
N VAL A 44 17.96 6.87 -7.40
CA VAL A 44 17.11 7.81 -6.67
C VAL A 44 15.89 7.08 -6.12
N SER A 45 15.68 7.12 -4.80
CA SER A 45 14.53 6.49 -4.16
C SER A 45 13.32 7.44 -4.22
N LEU A 46 12.20 6.95 -4.78
CA LEU A 46 10.91 7.64 -4.79
C LEU A 46 10.30 7.74 -3.38
N LYS A 47 10.65 6.80 -2.51
CA LYS A 47 10.13 6.58 -1.15
C LYS A 47 8.74 5.96 -1.15
N ILE A 48 7.73 6.63 -1.66
CA ILE A 48 6.35 6.17 -1.77
C ILE A 48 5.75 6.72 -3.06
N PHE A 49 4.79 6.03 -3.67
CA PHE A 49 4.06 6.58 -4.81
C PHE A 49 3.18 7.75 -4.38
N ASP A 50 3.13 8.78 -5.21
CA ASP A 50 2.12 9.82 -5.07
C ASP A 50 0.73 9.30 -5.48
N TYR A 51 -0.30 9.98 -5.00
CA TYR A 51 -1.69 9.73 -5.35
C TYR A 51 -2.39 11.05 -5.60
N LEU A 52 -2.35 11.49 -6.86
CA LEU A 52 -2.88 12.80 -7.26
C LEU A 52 -4.39 12.83 -7.11
N MET A 53 -4.91 13.93 -6.59
CA MET A 53 -6.35 14.16 -6.45
C MET A 53 -6.70 15.56 -6.94
N ASP A 54 -7.68 15.65 -7.85
CA ASP A 54 -8.09 16.91 -8.51
C ASP A 54 -8.84 17.90 -7.58
N LYS A 55 -9.31 17.44 -6.44
CA LYS A 55 -10.07 18.27 -5.49
C LYS A 55 -9.31 18.38 -4.19
N GLU A 56 -9.24 19.61 -3.66
CA GLU A 56 -8.95 19.81 -2.25
C GLU A 56 -9.92 18.90 -1.48
N ALA A 57 -9.35 17.93 -0.78
CA ALA A 57 -10.19 17.09 0.06
C ALA A 57 -10.79 18.01 1.11
N THR A 58 -12.08 18.17 1.03
CA THR A 58 -12.84 18.66 2.17
C THR A 58 -12.37 17.91 3.40
N SER A 59 -12.07 18.61 4.48
CA SER A 59 -11.64 18.01 5.74
C SER A 59 -12.66 16.95 6.13
N LYS A 60 -12.32 15.69 5.88
CA LYS A 60 -13.18 14.57 6.26
C LYS A 60 -13.04 14.35 7.75
N ASN A 61 -14.14 14.24 8.43
CA ASN A 61 -14.13 13.65 9.76
C ASN A 61 -13.96 12.13 9.61
N VAL A 62 -12.71 11.68 9.74
CA VAL A 62 -12.40 10.26 9.76
C VAL A 62 -12.79 9.71 11.13
N THR A 63 -13.67 8.71 11.12
CA THR A 63 -14.20 8.12 12.36
C THR A 63 -13.28 7.02 12.87
N PHE A 64 -13.04 7.02 14.18
CA PHE A 64 -12.36 5.91 14.83
C PHE A 64 -13.25 4.66 14.83
N GLU A 65 -12.74 3.60 14.26
CA GLU A 65 -13.40 2.30 14.20
C GLU A 65 -12.35 1.18 14.21
N TRP A 66 -12.60 0.10 14.96
CA TRP A 66 -11.77 -1.11 14.91
C TRP A 66 -12.11 -1.97 13.70
N ALA A 67 -11.95 -1.38 12.55
CA ALA A 67 -12.30 -1.96 11.27
C ALA A 67 -11.18 -1.79 10.25
N ILE A 68 -11.20 -2.62 9.21
CA ILE A 68 -10.34 -2.46 8.05
C ILE A 68 -11.16 -2.21 6.78
N SER A 69 -10.60 -1.40 5.90
CA SER A 69 -11.13 -1.16 4.55
C SER A 69 -10.23 -1.79 3.49
N ILE A 70 -10.82 -2.52 2.55
CA ILE A 70 -10.14 -3.11 1.40
C ILE A 70 -10.74 -2.50 0.14
N ALA A 71 -9.95 -1.71 -0.58
CA ALA A 71 -10.34 -1.10 -1.84
C ALA A 71 -9.52 -1.66 -3.01
N GLY A 72 -10.20 -2.11 -4.06
CA GLY A 72 -9.60 -2.66 -5.27
C GLY A 72 -10.32 -3.87 -5.82
N ASN A 73 -9.60 -4.68 -6.62
CA ASN A 73 -10.18 -5.92 -7.16
C ASN A 73 -10.35 -6.96 -6.05
N LEU A 74 -11.59 -7.40 -5.83
CA LEU A 74 -11.98 -8.36 -4.79
C LEU A 74 -12.01 -9.82 -5.28
N ASP A 75 -11.43 -10.10 -6.46
CA ASP A 75 -11.37 -11.44 -7.03
C ASP A 75 -10.57 -12.40 -6.14
N VAL A 76 -11.28 -13.34 -5.53
CA VAL A 76 -10.70 -14.37 -4.65
C VAL A 76 -9.73 -15.32 -5.38
N ASN A 77 -9.80 -15.40 -6.71
CA ASN A 77 -8.84 -16.19 -7.49
C ASN A 77 -7.50 -15.48 -7.65
N LYS A 78 -7.47 -14.15 -7.53
CA LYS A 78 -6.24 -13.34 -7.55
C LYS A 78 -5.67 -13.11 -6.16
N SER A 79 -6.55 -12.95 -5.18
CA SER A 79 -6.21 -12.61 -3.80
C SER A 79 -6.97 -13.53 -2.85
N ALA A 80 -6.53 -14.79 -2.76
CA ALA A 80 -7.27 -15.84 -2.04
C ALA A 80 -7.41 -15.58 -0.53
N TYR A 81 -6.59 -14.67 0.06
CA TYR A 81 -6.79 -14.23 1.44
C TYR A 81 -8.18 -13.62 1.66
N ILE A 82 -8.78 -13.00 0.63
CA ILE A 82 -10.11 -12.37 0.72
C ILE A 82 -11.18 -13.38 1.12
N ALA A 83 -11.11 -14.62 0.60
CA ALA A 83 -12.04 -15.68 0.98
C ALA A 83 -11.93 -16.10 2.46
N GLN A 84 -10.84 -15.71 3.15
CA GLN A 84 -10.58 -16.07 4.54
C GLN A 84 -10.91 -14.95 5.54
N LEU A 85 -11.31 -13.76 5.05
CA LEU A 85 -11.55 -12.58 5.87
C LEU A 85 -12.62 -12.80 6.95
N GLY A 86 -13.63 -13.59 6.68
CA GLY A 86 -14.69 -13.91 7.66
C GLY A 86 -14.19 -14.62 8.93
N LYS A 87 -12.94 -15.11 8.94
CA LYS A 87 -12.31 -15.73 10.11
C LYS A 87 -11.73 -14.72 11.09
N LEU A 88 -11.60 -13.45 10.71
CA LEU A 88 -10.87 -12.44 11.50
C LEU A 88 -11.68 -11.91 12.68
N GLY A 89 -13.02 -11.97 12.64
CA GLY A 89 -13.91 -11.50 13.71
C GLY A 89 -13.78 -10.01 14.00
N ILE A 90 -13.56 -9.20 12.95
CA ILE A 90 -13.50 -7.74 12.96
C ILE A 90 -14.37 -7.18 11.84
N THR A 91 -14.81 -5.95 11.95
CA THR A 91 -15.55 -5.27 10.87
C THR A 91 -14.64 -5.04 9.66
N ILE A 92 -15.14 -5.39 8.47
CA ILE A 92 -14.40 -5.28 7.22
C ILE A 92 -15.28 -4.60 6.17
N HIS A 93 -14.80 -3.47 5.66
CA HIS A 93 -15.44 -2.73 4.58
C HIS A 93 -14.76 -3.08 3.25
N LEU A 94 -15.54 -3.59 2.29
CA LEU A 94 -15.06 -4.00 0.97
C LEU A 94 -15.58 -3.04 -0.11
N TYR A 95 -14.66 -2.53 -0.93
CA TYR A 95 -14.94 -1.61 -2.03
C TYR A 95 -14.28 -2.12 -3.31
N GLY A 96 -15.05 -2.42 -4.35
CA GLY A 96 -14.50 -2.79 -5.65
C GLY A 96 -15.27 -3.86 -6.40
N PRO A 97 -14.86 -4.15 -7.65
CA PRO A 97 -15.45 -5.18 -8.48
C PRO A 97 -15.08 -6.59 -8.02
N ASN A 98 -15.79 -7.58 -8.57
CA ASN A 98 -15.57 -9.02 -8.39
C ASN A 98 -15.77 -9.51 -6.93
N PHE A 99 -16.67 -8.87 -6.21
CA PHE A 99 -17.07 -9.32 -4.88
C PHE A 99 -17.68 -10.74 -4.94
N SER A 100 -17.25 -11.60 -4.02
CA SER A 100 -17.82 -12.95 -3.90
C SER A 100 -18.98 -12.96 -2.93
N HIS A 101 -20.19 -13.29 -3.43
CA HIS A 101 -21.39 -13.41 -2.60
C HIS A 101 -21.28 -14.46 -1.48
N SER A 102 -20.30 -15.37 -1.54
CA SER A 102 -20.03 -16.29 -0.44
C SER A 102 -19.58 -15.58 0.85
N LEU A 103 -19.14 -14.32 0.77
CA LEU A 103 -18.75 -13.52 1.92
C LEU A 103 -19.94 -12.89 2.66
N GLU A 104 -21.13 -12.81 2.05
CA GLU A 104 -22.34 -12.25 2.66
C GLU A 104 -22.83 -13.03 3.88
N GLN A 105 -22.42 -14.30 4.03
CA GLN A 105 -22.71 -15.09 5.23
C GLN A 105 -22.05 -14.55 6.50
N TYR A 106 -21.02 -13.72 6.37
CA TYR A 106 -20.30 -13.12 7.50
C TYR A 106 -20.84 -11.73 7.81
N LYS A 107 -21.52 -11.58 8.96
CA LYS A 107 -22.16 -10.33 9.39
C LYS A 107 -21.17 -9.16 9.57
N ASP A 108 -19.90 -9.47 9.80
CA ASP A 108 -18.83 -8.50 10.02
C ASP A 108 -18.22 -7.99 8.69
N ILE A 109 -18.65 -8.53 7.53
CA ILE A 109 -18.24 -8.09 6.20
C ILE A 109 -19.31 -7.22 5.59
N GLN A 110 -18.95 -6.01 5.20
CA GLN A 110 -19.84 -5.03 4.59
C GLN A 110 -19.31 -4.68 3.19
N TYR A 111 -20.08 -5.04 2.17
CA TYR A 111 -19.77 -4.68 0.79
C TYR A 111 -20.47 -3.37 0.40
N HIS A 112 -19.68 -2.40 -0.04
CA HIS A 112 -20.15 -1.06 -0.41
C HIS A 112 -20.29 -0.81 -1.91
N GLY A 113 -19.99 -1.83 -2.73
CA GLY A 113 -20.03 -1.69 -4.19
C GLY A 113 -18.70 -1.30 -4.82
N SER A 114 -18.75 -1.04 -6.12
CA SER A 114 -17.60 -0.61 -6.92
C SER A 114 -17.75 0.86 -7.30
N PHE A 115 -16.67 1.62 -7.13
CA PHE A 115 -16.60 3.05 -7.41
C PHE A 115 -15.49 3.35 -8.41
N PRO A 116 -15.60 4.41 -9.21
CA PRO A 116 -14.49 4.94 -9.99
C PRO A 116 -13.28 5.27 -9.09
N ALA A 117 -12.07 5.14 -9.62
CA ALA A 117 -10.84 5.39 -8.85
C ALA A 117 -10.79 6.82 -8.25
N SER A 118 -11.37 7.81 -8.93
CA SER A 118 -11.51 9.19 -8.44
C SER A 118 -12.39 9.33 -7.21
N ASP A 119 -13.36 8.42 -7.02
CA ASP A 119 -14.38 8.54 -5.98
C ASP A 119 -14.07 7.67 -4.75
N ILE A 120 -13.27 6.61 -4.91
CA ILE A 120 -12.85 5.73 -3.81
C ILE A 120 -12.30 6.51 -2.61
N PRO A 121 -11.42 7.52 -2.77
CA PRO A 121 -10.93 8.27 -1.62
C PRO A 121 -12.05 8.90 -0.79
N ASN A 122 -13.20 9.21 -1.40
CA ASN A 122 -14.33 9.80 -0.70
C ASN A 122 -15.14 8.78 0.11
N GLN A 123 -15.04 7.50 -0.21
CA GLN A 123 -15.74 6.42 0.51
C GLN A 123 -14.96 5.95 1.76
N LEU A 124 -13.63 6.13 1.75
CA LEU A 124 -12.75 5.67 2.83
C LEU A 124 -12.71 6.69 3.96
N ASN A 125 -13.59 6.56 4.95
CA ASN A 125 -13.82 7.56 6.00
C ASN A 125 -13.78 7.01 7.44
N SER A 126 -13.38 5.73 7.63
CA SER A 126 -13.25 5.12 8.95
C SER A 126 -12.19 4.02 8.99
N GLY A 127 -11.75 3.67 10.19
CA GLY A 127 -10.85 2.54 10.43
C GLY A 127 -9.50 2.66 9.74
N PHE A 128 -9.00 1.53 9.24
CA PHE A 128 -7.66 1.40 8.66
C PHE A 128 -7.74 0.84 7.25
N GLY A 129 -6.94 1.36 6.32
CA GLY A 129 -6.77 0.77 5.00
C GLY A 129 -5.85 -0.47 5.03
N LEU A 130 -6.27 -1.60 4.47
CA LEU A 130 -5.46 -2.82 4.47
C LEU A 130 -4.50 -2.88 3.27
N VAL A 131 -3.20 -2.89 3.57
CA VAL A 131 -2.11 -3.12 2.61
C VAL A 131 -1.62 -4.56 2.75
N TRP A 132 -2.28 -5.46 2.02
CA TRP A 132 -2.05 -6.90 2.05
C TRP A 132 -2.26 -7.48 0.67
N ASP A 133 -1.53 -8.53 0.32
CA ASP A 133 -1.74 -9.28 -0.92
C ASP A 133 -1.34 -10.75 -0.77
N GLY A 134 -1.80 -11.59 -1.71
CA GLY A 134 -1.44 -13.00 -1.76
C GLY A 134 -2.55 -13.96 -1.38
N ASN A 135 -2.17 -15.17 -0.94
CA ASN A 135 -3.08 -16.31 -0.86
C ASN A 135 -3.55 -16.65 0.56
N SER A 136 -2.99 -16.03 1.59
CA SER A 136 -3.26 -16.37 2.99
C SER A 136 -3.43 -15.13 3.87
N ILE A 137 -4.18 -15.29 4.96
CA ILE A 137 -4.25 -14.34 6.06
C ILE A 137 -3.05 -14.44 7.01
N ASP A 138 -2.26 -15.52 6.94
CA ASP A 138 -1.13 -15.74 7.86
C ASP A 138 0.14 -15.01 7.42
N THR A 139 0.31 -14.80 6.11
CA THR A 139 1.42 -14.03 5.54
C THR A 139 1.10 -13.63 4.11
N CYS A 140 1.69 -12.54 3.63
CA CYS A 140 1.67 -12.22 2.22
C CYS A 140 2.53 -13.22 1.45
N SER A 141 1.91 -14.06 0.63
CA SER A 141 2.54 -15.17 -0.09
C SER A 141 2.14 -15.21 -1.56
N GLY A 142 2.87 -16.01 -2.37
CA GLY A 142 2.73 -16.03 -3.82
C GLY A 142 3.37 -14.80 -4.48
N ASP A 143 3.36 -14.76 -5.81
CA ASP A 143 4.10 -13.75 -6.59
C ASP A 143 3.75 -12.30 -6.18
N PHE A 144 2.46 -12.01 -5.98
CA PHE A 144 2.00 -10.68 -5.59
C PHE A 144 2.33 -10.36 -4.11
N GLY A 145 2.14 -11.32 -3.20
CA GLY A 145 2.43 -11.12 -1.78
C GLY A 145 3.92 -10.95 -1.53
N GLU A 146 4.77 -11.78 -2.13
CA GLU A 146 6.22 -11.67 -2.00
C GLU A 146 6.77 -10.38 -2.62
N TYR A 147 6.12 -9.87 -3.69
CA TYR A 147 6.53 -8.63 -4.32
C TYR A 147 6.37 -7.41 -3.40
N LEU A 148 5.47 -7.46 -2.39
CA LEU A 148 5.35 -6.39 -1.39
C LEU A 148 6.65 -6.13 -0.61
N GLN A 149 7.59 -7.07 -0.59
CA GLN A 149 8.90 -6.87 0.04
C GLN A 149 9.80 -5.89 -0.73
N TYR A 150 9.44 -5.54 -1.97
CA TYR A 150 10.27 -4.72 -2.86
C TYR A 150 9.55 -3.53 -3.46
N ASN A 151 8.23 -3.59 -3.65
CA ASN A 151 7.48 -2.55 -4.35
C ASN A 151 6.85 -1.51 -3.40
N ASN A 152 6.45 -0.39 -4.01
CA ASN A 152 5.52 0.56 -3.40
C ASN A 152 4.09 0.15 -3.82
N PRO A 153 3.25 -0.35 -2.90
CA PRO A 153 1.89 -0.71 -3.26
C PRO A 153 1.01 0.54 -3.40
N HIS A 154 0.31 0.68 -4.52
CA HIS A 154 -0.63 1.79 -4.75
C HIS A 154 -1.73 1.89 -3.69
N LYS A 155 -2.11 0.77 -3.06
CA LYS A 155 -3.08 0.75 -1.95
C LYS A 155 -2.61 1.60 -0.76
N LEU A 156 -1.31 1.58 -0.43
CA LEU A 156 -0.76 2.41 0.64
C LEU A 156 -1.00 3.89 0.36
N SER A 157 -0.64 4.33 -0.85
CA SER A 157 -0.81 5.73 -1.26
C SER A 157 -2.28 6.14 -1.32
N LEU A 158 -3.16 5.26 -1.81
CA LEU A 158 -4.61 5.49 -1.81
C LEU A 158 -5.14 5.77 -0.39
N TYR A 159 -4.84 4.89 0.56
CA TYR A 159 -5.37 5.03 1.93
C TYR A 159 -4.83 6.27 2.63
N LEU A 160 -3.52 6.50 2.54
CA LEU A 160 -2.90 7.69 3.13
C LEU A 160 -3.40 8.99 2.46
N ALA A 161 -3.54 9.02 1.14
CA ALA A 161 -4.15 10.17 0.44
C ALA A 161 -5.63 10.36 0.79
N SER A 162 -6.34 9.29 1.14
CA SER A 162 -7.72 9.34 1.64
C SER A 162 -7.83 9.83 3.08
N GLY A 163 -6.71 9.98 3.79
CA GLY A 163 -6.68 10.48 5.16
C GLY A 163 -6.87 9.41 6.23
N ILE A 164 -6.82 8.11 5.91
CA ILE A 164 -6.96 7.02 6.88
C ILE A 164 -5.61 6.33 7.13
N PRO A 165 -5.32 5.93 8.39
CA PRO A 165 -4.14 5.13 8.69
C PRO A 165 -4.26 3.73 8.11
N VAL A 166 -3.15 2.98 8.13
CA VAL A 166 -3.08 1.69 7.45
C VAL A 166 -2.74 0.53 8.39
N VAL A 167 -3.18 -0.66 7.98
CA VAL A 167 -2.61 -1.95 8.40
C VAL A 167 -1.73 -2.44 7.26
N ILE A 168 -0.47 -2.75 7.54
CA ILE A 168 0.48 -3.22 6.53
C ILE A 168 1.22 -4.48 7.01
N TRP A 169 1.55 -5.37 6.07
CA TRP A 169 2.41 -6.51 6.36
C TRP A 169 3.79 -6.05 6.86
N ASP A 170 4.28 -6.61 7.96
CA ASP A 170 5.49 -6.18 8.65
C ASP A 170 6.78 -6.36 7.82
N LYS A 171 6.76 -7.27 6.81
CA LYS A 171 7.86 -7.51 5.87
C LYS A 171 7.73 -6.72 4.56
N ALA A 172 6.63 -5.97 4.37
CA ALA A 172 6.50 -5.11 3.21
C ALA A 172 7.63 -4.06 3.17
N ALA A 173 8.02 -3.65 1.96
CA ALA A 173 9.07 -2.65 1.78
C ALA A 173 8.77 -1.36 2.54
N GLU A 174 7.51 -0.95 2.55
CA GLU A 174 7.02 0.29 3.15
C GLU A 174 6.66 0.16 4.65
N ALA A 175 6.82 -1.01 5.27
CA ALA A 175 6.50 -1.19 6.69
C ALA A 175 7.34 -0.26 7.60
N ASP A 176 8.61 -0.04 7.26
CA ASP A 176 9.50 0.85 8.01
C ASP A 176 9.08 2.32 7.85
N PHE A 177 8.61 2.72 6.66
CA PHE A 177 8.05 4.05 6.43
C PHE A 177 6.80 4.27 7.29
N VAL A 178 5.88 3.31 7.32
CA VAL A 178 4.66 3.36 8.14
C VAL A 178 4.99 3.47 9.64
N ARG A 179 5.94 2.66 10.15
CA ARG A 179 6.38 2.72 11.55
C ARG A 179 7.03 4.06 11.89
N LYS A 180 7.99 4.50 11.08
CA LYS A 180 8.77 5.72 11.30
C LYS A 180 7.90 6.96 11.39
N HIS A 181 6.86 7.02 10.58
CA HIS A 181 5.96 8.17 10.51
C HIS A 181 4.67 7.98 11.34
N ASN A 182 4.53 6.87 12.07
CA ASN A 182 3.33 6.53 12.84
C ASN A 182 2.03 6.69 12.02
N LEU A 183 1.99 6.02 10.84
CA LEU A 183 0.87 6.10 9.89
C LEU A 183 -0.12 4.93 10.02
N GLY A 184 0.09 4.03 10.97
CA GLY A 184 -0.72 2.84 11.16
C GLY A 184 0.02 1.74 11.90
N ILE A 185 -0.43 0.51 11.71
CA ILE A 185 0.10 -0.68 12.39
C ILE A 185 0.70 -1.69 11.42
N CYS A 186 1.76 -2.37 11.85
CA CYS A 186 2.37 -3.46 11.12
C CYS A 186 1.99 -4.80 11.75
N VAL A 187 1.62 -5.77 10.92
CA VAL A 187 1.21 -7.11 11.33
C VAL A 187 1.99 -8.18 10.57
N SER A 188 2.37 -9.26 11.23
CA SER A 188 2.97 -10.43 10.60
C SER A 188 1.92 -11.35 10.00
N SER A 189 0.73 -11.40 10.62
CA SER A 189 -0.44 -12.15 10.20
C SER A 189 -1.71 -11.31 10.43
N LEU A 190 -2.71 -11.46 9.57
CA LEU A 190 -4.04 -10.86 9.82
C LEU A 190 -4.75 -11.54 11.00
N SER A 191 -4.35 -12.74 11.40
CA SER A 191 -4.90 -13.44 12.56
C SER A 191 -4.63 -12.70 13.89
N GLU A 192 -3.58 -11.87 13.97
CA GLU A 192 -3.28 -11.04 15.16
C GLU A 192 -4.00 -9.68 15.15
N LEU A 193 -4.66 -9.34 14.04
CA LEU A 193 -5.18 -7.99 13.79
C LEU A 193 -6.23 -7.56 14.82
N LYS A 194 -7.15 -8.46 15.18
CA LYS A 194 -8.18 -8.16 16.18
C LYS A 194 -7.57 -7.66 17.50
N GLY A 195 -6.64 -8.43 18.05
CA GLY A 195 -5.99 -8.05 19.31
C GLY A 195 -5.16 -6.77 19.21
N LYS A 196 -4.55 -6.49 18.04
CA LYS A 196 -3.82 -5.23 17.81
C LYS A 196 -4.75 -4.04 17.68
N LEU A 197 -5.88 -4.17 16.99
CA LEU A 197 -6.87 -3.09 16.87
C LEU A 197 -7.47 -2.74 18.24
N GLU A 198 -7.84 -3.73 19.03
CA GLU A 198 -8.42 -3.54 20.38
C GLU A 198 -7.47 -2.81 21.35
N GLN A 199 -6.15 -2.84 21.10
CA GLN A 199 -5.16 -2.10 21.89
C GLN A 199 -5.03 -0.63 21.49
N ILE A 200 -5.61 -0.23 20.34
CA ILE A 200 -5.54 1.15 19.86
C ILE A 200 -6.63 1.97 20.56
N SER A 201 -6.20 2.97 21.32
CA SER A 201 -7.11 3.97 21.85
C SER A 201 -7.48 5.01 20.79
N GLU A 202 -8.62 5.68 20.99
CA GLU A 202 -9.01 6.81 20.14
C GLU A 202 -7.92 7.89 20.09
N LYS A 203 -7.25 8.16 21.20
CA LYS A 203 -6.12 9.11 21.25
C LYS A 203 -4.98 8.69 20.31
N ASN A 204 -4.57 7.42 20.34
CA ASN A 204 -3.53 6.92 19.45
C ASN A 204 -3.96 7.00 17.96
N TYR A 205 -5.23 6.69 17.69
CA TYR A 205 -5.78 6.80 16.34
C TYR A 205 -5.77 8.26 15.83
N GLN A 206 -6.19 9.22 16.65
CA GLN A 206 -6.16 10.65 16.30
C GLN A 206 -4.75 11.16 16.06
N GLU A 207 -3.75 10.63 16.76
CA GLU A 207 -2.34 10.93 16.50
C GLU A 207 -1.90 10.39 15.12
N MET A 208 -2.28 9.17 14.78
CA MET A 208 -2.04 8.62 13.43
C MET A 208 -2.71 9.48 12.35
N ILE A 209 -3.96 9.90 12.54
CA ILE A 209 -4.69 10.78 11.61
C ILE A 209 -3.94 12.09 11.35
N LYS A 210 -3.39 12.73 12.39
CA LYS A 210 -2.59 13.96 12.23
C LYS A 210 -1.34 13.70 11.37
N ASN A 211 -0.66 12.59 11.60
CA ASN A 211 0.52 12.21 10.82
C ASN A 211 0.14 11.90 9.37
N VAL A 212 -0.95 11.17 9.17
CA VAL A 212 -1.49 10.85 7.84
C VAL A 212 -1.84 12.12 7.08
N ALA A 213 -2.44 13.13 7.72
CA ALA A 213 -2.80 14.39 7.07
C ALA A 213 -1.58 15.11 6.45
N ASN A 214 -0.42 15.10 7.14
CA ASN A 214 0.82 15.67 6.62
C ASN A 214 1.31 14.91 5.38
N ILE A 215 1.34 13.59 5.42
CA ILE A 215 1.76 12.75 4.28
C ILE A 215 0.75 12.85 3.14
N SER A 216 -0.55 12.83 3.44
CA SER A 216 -1.63 12.98 2.46
C SER A 216 -1.46 14.22 1.59
N THR A 217 -1.13 15.36 2.20
CA THR A 217 -0.89 16.61 1.46
C THR A 217 0.25 16.44 0.45
N LEU A 218 1.36 15.84 0.84
CA LEU A 218 2.50 15.60 -0.06
C LEU A 218 2.12 14.67 -1.23
N LEU A 219 1.42 13.55 -0.92
CA LEU A 219 1.00 12.57 -1.92
C LEU A 219 0.07 13.16 -2.97
N ARG A 220 -0.91 13.97 -2.52
CA ARG A 220 -1.91 14.59 -3.41
C ARG A 220 -1.30 15.60 -4.38
N HIS A 221 -0.20 16.25 -3.98
CA HIS A 221 0.49 17.24 -4.80
C HIS A 221 1.65 16.68 -5.61
N GLY A 222 1.93 15.38 -5.55
CA GLY A 222 3.00 14.75 -6.32
C GLY A 222 4.41 15.11 -5.85
N GLU A 223 4.59 15.45 -4.58
CA GLU A 223 5.85 15.99 -4.08
C GLU A 223 6.97 14.95 -4.05
N HIS A 224 6.66 13.66 -3.87
CA HIS A 224 7.65 12.59 -3.92
C HIS A 224 8.22 12.42 -5.33
N THR A 225 7.35 12.40 -6.35
CA THR A 225 7.75 12.31 -7.76
C THR A 225 8.54 13.56 -8.18
N LYS A 226 8.06 14.76 -7.88
CA LYS A 226 8.76 16.02 -8.18
C LYS A 226 10.16 16.05 -7.57
N ASN A 227 10.28 15.67 -6.30
CA ASN A 227 11.56 15.64 -5.61
C ASN A 227 12.52 14.62 -6.24
N SER A 228 12.03 13.42 -6.57
CA SER A 228 12.84 12.38 -7.20
C SER A 228 13.33 12.80 -8.60
N ILE A 229 12.50 13.50 -9.37
CA ILE A 229 12.90 14.07 -10.67
C ILE A 229 14.00 15.12 -10.48
N ARG A 230 13.83 16.09 -9.55
CA ARG A 230 14.86 17.12 -9.29
C ARG A 230 16.21 16.52 -8.88
N ILE A 231 16.18 15.48 -8.01
CA ILE A 231 17.41 14.79 -7.64
C ILE A 231 18.01 14.08 -8.85
N SER A 232 17.20 13.39 -9.65
CA SER A 232 17.64 12.69 -10.86
C SER A 232 18.31 13.65 -11.86
N GLU A 233 17.69 14.81 -12.12
CA GLU A 233 18.24 15.85 -13.00
C GLU A 233 19.58 16.41 -12.48
N SER A 234 19.77 16.48 -11.16
CA SER A 234 21.03 16.96 -10.57
C SER A 234 22.20 15.96 -10.67
N LEU A 235 21.93 14.72 -11.09
CA LEU A 235 22.95 13.67 -11.28
C LEU A 235 23.45 13.59 -12.73
N ILE A 236 22.81 14.28 -13.65
CA ILE A 236 23.14 14.38 -15.06
C ILE A 236 23.95 15.63 -15.34
#